data_4275b5dfbfa140a4127e5796d1da7244
#
_entry.id   4275b5dfbfa140a4127e5796d1da7244
#
_cell.length_a   1.000
_cell.length_b   1.000
_cell.length_c   1.000
_cell.angle_alpha   90.00
_cell.angle_beta   90.00
_cell.angle_gamma   90.00
#
_symmetry.space_group_name_H-M   'P 1'
#
loop_
_entity.id
_entity.type
_entity.pdbx_description
1 polymer ?
#
loop_
_entity_poly.entity_id
_entity_poly.type
_entity_poly.pdbx_seq_one_letter_code
_entity_poly.pdbx_strand_id
1 'polypeptide(L)'
;MERDLAALGLAVVNQTFPDNVRARAAIWLPFIDELGADEQTVLIGHSSGAQAALRYAETHRVLGSVLVGVCHTDLGDRGERASGYYRDPWRWDDIRRNQQWIGIFHSSDDPLIPVAEARHVASHLACSYYEHTDRGHFTDRAAFPELVQFVRRQLARVPGS
;
A
#
# COMPACT_ATOMS: atom_id res chain seq x y z
N MET A 1 2.04 -15.73 -2.87
CA MET A 1 1.21 -14.51 -3.06
C MET A 1 0.94 -14.23 -4.53
N GLU A 2 1.93 -14.06 -5.42
CA GLU A 2 1.70 -13.80 -6.86
C GLU A 2 0.79 -14.84 -7.52
N ARG A 3 1.10 -16.12 -7.34
CA ARG A 3 0.27 -17.22 -7.88
C ARG A 3 -1.17 -17.18 -7.38
N ASP A 4 -1.36 -16.81 -6.12
CA ASP A 4 -2.68 -16.77 -5.51
C ASP A 4 -3.49 -15.58 -6.03
N LEU A 5 -2.83 -14.44 -6.26
CA LEU A 5 -3.45 -13.27 -6.90
C LEU A 5 -3.77 -13.54 -8.38
N ALA A 6 -2.85 -14.17 -9.11
CA ALA A 6 -3.09 -14.57 -10.50
C ALA A 6 -4.27 -15.57 -10.62
N ALA A 7 -4.43 -16.45 -9.63
CA ALA A 7 -5.59 -17.37 -9.57
C ALA A 7 -6.94 -16.65 -9.36
N LEU A 8 -6.92 -15.36 -9.00
CA LEU A 8 -8.12 -14.51 -8.95
C LEU A 8 -8.45 -13.86 -10.31
N GLY A 9 -7.68 -14.16 -11.36
CA GLY A 9 -7.84 -13.56 -12.69
C GLY A 9 -7.07 -12.25 -12.88
N LEU A 10 -6.21 -11.87 -11.94
CA LEU A 10 -5.40 -10.65 -12.03
C LEU A 10 -4.13 -10.88 -12.85
N ALA A 11 -3.79 -9.92 -13.72
CA ALA A 11 -2.46 -9.81 -14.30
C ALA A 11 -1.52 -9.20 -13.24
N VAL A 12 -0.62 -10.02 -12.69
CA VAL A 12 0.27 -9.59 -11.61
C VAL A 12 1.57 -9.04 -12.17
N VAL A 13 1.88 -7.78 -11.83
CA VAL A 13 3.16 -7.12 -12.13
C VAL A 13 3.94 -7.01 -10.83
N ASN A 14 5.04 -7.76 -10.73
CA ASN A 14 5.95 -7.70 -9.59
C ASN A 14 7.38 -7.57 -10.12
N GLN A 15 7.88 -6.37 -10.14
CA GLN A 15 9.22 -6.02 -10.62
C GLN A 15 10.03 -5.34 -9.53
N THR A 16 11.35 -5.48 -9.60
CA THR A 16 12.25 -4.70 -8.76
C THR A 16 12.18 -3.24 -9.18
N PHE A 17 11.72 -2.38 -8.30
CA PHE A 17 11.66 -0.95 -8.55
C PHE A 17 13.08 -0.35 -8.62
N PRO A 18 13.32 0.62 -9.50
CA PRO A 18 14.58 1.36 -9.51
C PRO A 18 14.77 2.05 -8.17
N ASP A 19 16.02 2.30 -7.78
CA ASP A 19 16.35 2.97 -6.50
C ASP A 19 15.76 2.27 -5.25
N ASN A 20 15.66 0.96 -5.28
CA ASN A 20 14.99 0.15 -4.25
C ASN A 20 15.59 0.24 -2.84
N VAL A 21 16.81 0.76 -2.72
CA VAL A 21 17.48 1.00 -1.42
C VAL A 21 16.97 2.29 -0.76
N ARG A 22 16.70 3.33 -1.53
CA ARG A 22 16.24 4.64 -1.03
C ARG A 22 14.74 4.86 -1.25
N ALA A 23 14.13 4.10 -2.12
CA ALA A 23 12.70 4.10 -2.43
C ALA A 23 12.10 5.51 -2.63
N ARG A 24 12.85 6.40 -3.34
CA ARG A 24 12.46 7.81 -3.46
C ARG A 24 11.17 8.00 -4.26
N ALA A 25 10.26 8.80 -3.71
CA ALA A 25 8.97 9.15 -4.33
C ALA A 25 9.13 9.67 -5.76
N ALA A 26 10.12 10.55 -5.99
CA ALA A 26 10.42 11.13 -7.31
C ALA A 26 10.82 10.11 -8.39
N ILE A 27 11.16 8.87 -7.98
CA ILE A 27 11.50 7.78 -8.88
C ILE A 27 10.37 6.75 -8.94
N TRP A 28 9.80 6.40 -7.79
CA TRP A 28 8.82 5.33 -7.69
C TRP A 28 7.45 5.72 -8.23
N LEU A 29 7.00 6.97 -8.02
CA LEU A 29 5.69 7.39 -8.53
C LEU A 29 5.63 7.39 -10.06
N PRO A 30 6.60 7.98 -10.81
CA PRO A 30 6.62 7.83 -12.27
C PRO A 30 6.77 6.38 -12.73
N PHE A 31 7.51 5.55 -12.00
CA PHE A 31 7.68 4.15 -12.38
C PHE A 31 6.37 3.36 -12.27
N ILE A 32 5.48 3.69 -11.32
CA ILE A 32 4.13 3.10 -11.26
C ILE A 32 3.34 3.43 -12.55
N ASP A 33 3.48 4.66 -13.08
CA ASP A 33 2.88 5.03 -14.37
C ASP A 33 3.48 4.24 -15.54
N GLU A 34 4.81 4.08 -15.55
CA GLU A 34 5.51 3.29 -16.59
C GLU A 34 5.08 1.82 -16.58
N LEU A 35 4.69 1.28 -15.43
CA LEU A 35 4.12 -0.07 -15.30
C LEU A 35 2.68 -0.17 -15.79
N GLY A 36 2.06 0.94 -16.19
CA GLY A 36 0.72 0.99 -16.77
C GLY A 36 -0.40 0.93 -15.73
N ALA A 37 -0.16 1.44 -14.52
CA ALA A 37 -1.21 1.52 -13.50
C ALA A 37 -2.37 2.41 -13.96
N ASP A 38 -3.61 1.94 -13.75
CA ASP A 38 -4.84 2.57 -14.20
C ASP A 38 -6.00 2.37 -13.20
N GLU A 39 -7.21 2.75 -13.59
CA GLU A 39 -8.43 2.63 -12.77
C GLU A 39 -8.84 1.17 -12.45
N GLN A 40 -8.26 0.18 -13.11
CA GLN A 40 -8.49 -1.25 -12.85
C GLN A 40 -7.35 -1.87 -12.01
N THR A 41 -6.33 -1.10 -11.71
CA THR A 41 -5.15 -1.58 -11.00
C THR A 41 -5.39 -1.64 -9.50
N VAL A 42 -4.95 -2.75 -8.90
CA VAL A 42 -4.83 -2.91 -7.44
C VAL A 42 -3.37 -2.69 -7.05
N LEU A 43 -3.10 -1.64 -6.28
CA LEU A 43 -1.78 -1.39 -5.74
C LEU A 43 -1.59 -2.17 -4.43
N ILE A 44 -0.57 -3.01 -4.36
CA ILE A 44 -0.21 -3.72 -3.13
C ILE A 44 1.18 -3.24 -2.72
N GLY A 45 1.23 -2.46 -1.65
CA GLY A 45 2.47 -1.86 -1.16
C GLY A 45 2.82 -2.32 0.25
N HIS A 46 4.11 -2.63 0.47
CA HIS A 46 4.67 -2.93 1.77
C HIS A 46 5.72 -1.89 2.14
N SER A 47 5.68 -1.40 3.38
CA SER A 47 6.64 -0.40 3.89
C SER A 47 6.66 0.84 2.96
N SER A 48 7.81 1.26 2.42
CA SER A 48 7.89 2.37 1.46
C SER A 48 6.94 2.22 0.26
N GLY A 49 6.61 0.98 -0.14
CA GLY A 49 5.62 0.71 -1.18
C GLY A 49 4.20 1.10 -0.77
N ALA A 50 3.86 1.03 0.52
CA ALA A 50 2.56 1.49 1.03
C ALA A 50 2.46 3.02 0.95
N GLN A 51 3.52 3.75 1.26
CA GLN A 51 3.58 5.21 1.11
C GLN A 51 3.53 5.63 -0.36
N ALA A 52 4.22 4.87 -1.24
CA ALA A 52 4.14 5.11 -2.68
C ALA A 52 2.70 4.94 -3.20
N ALA A 53 2.00 3.88 -2.79
CA ALA A 53 0.60 3.67 -3.15
C ALA A 53 -0.32 4.80 -2.67
N LEU A 54 -0.13 5.29 -1.44
CA LEU A 54 -0.89 6.43 -0.91
C LEU A 54 -0.64 7.70 -1.73
N ARG A 55 0.63 8.06 -1.97
CA ARG A 55 0.97 9.26 -2.75
C ARG A 55 0.49 9.17 -4.20
N TYR A 56 0.59 7.99 -4.81
CA TYR A 56 0.08 7.77 -6.15
C TYR A 56 -1.43 8.01 -6.23
N ALA A 57 -2.17 7.48 -5.27
CA ALA A 57 -3.63 7.66 -5.19
C ALA A 57 -4.08 9.10 -4.89
N GLU A 58 -3.20 10.02 -4.50
CA GLU A 58 -3.54 11.43 -4.37
C GLU A 58 -3.91 12.09 -5.71
N THR A 59 -3.35 11.58 -6.81
CA THR A 59 -3.47 12.20 -8.13
C THR A 59 -3.96 11.24 -9.23
N HIS A 60 -3.96 9.93 -8.97
CA HIS A 60 -4.34 8.91 -9.94
C HIS A 60 -5.47 8.04 -9.39
N ARG A 61 -6.40 7.70 -10.27
CA ARG A 61 -7.43 6.72 -9.94
C ARG A 61 -6.88 5.31 -10.07
N VAL A 62 -7.19 4.48 -9.08
CA VAL A 62 -6.90 3.04 -9.08
C VAL A 62 -8.14 2.29 -8.59
N LEU A 63 -8.22 1.00 -8.83
CA LEU A 63 -9.32 0.19 -8.34
C LEU A 63 -9.32 0.13 -6.80
N GLY A 64 -8.15 -0.06 -6.21
CA GLY A 64 -8.00 -0.08 -4.77
C GLY A 64 -6.55 -0.30 -4.36
N SER A 65 -6.29 -0.23 -3.06
CA SER A 65 -4.97 -0.50 -2.52
C SER A 65 -4.97 -1.39 -1.29
N VAL A 66 -3.87 -2.13 -1.14
CA VAL A 66 -3.54 -2.87 0.08
C VAL A 66 -2.21 -2.33 0.60
N LEU A 67 -2.25 -1.82 1.81
CA LEU A 67 -1.14 -1.16 2.48
C LEU A 67 -0.67 -2.03 3.65
N VAL A 68 0.56 -2.50 3.60
CA VAL A 68 1.14 -3.37 4.63
C VAL A 68 2.29 -2.62 5.31
N GLY A 69 2.25 -2.48 6.63
CA GLY A 69 3.26 -1.73 7.37
C GLY A 69 3.35 -0.27 6.93
N VAL A 70 2.19 0.42 6.88
CA VAL A 70 2.10 1.81 6.43
C VAL A 70 2.44 2.78 7.56
N CYS A 71 3.10 3.90 7.23
CA CYS A 71 3.26 5.06 8.11
C CYS A 71 2.90 6.37 7.41
N HIS A 72 2.66 7.41 8.19
CA HIS A 72 2.32 8.76 7.70
C HIS A 72 3.40 9.79 8.02
N THR A 73 4.38 9.44 8.85
CA THR A 73 5.52 10.30 9.21
C THR A 73 6.84 9.68 8.78
N ASP A 74 7.90 10.46 8.76
CA ASP A 74 9.27 10.02 8.50
C ASP A 74 9.90 9.30 9.72
N LEU A 75 9.14 9.07 10.78
CA LEU A 75 9.57 8.43 12.04
C LEU A 75 10.81 9.09 12.67
N GLY A 76 11.18 10.30 12.25
CA GLY A 76 12.44 10.97 12.64
C GLY A 76 13.67 10.42 11.91
N ASP A 77 13.52 9.46 11.01
CA ASP A 77 14.61 8.87 10.24
C ASP A 77 15.03 9.76 9.06
N ARG A 78 16.35 9.88 8.84
CA ARG A 78 16.91 10.72 7.77
C ARG A 78 16.68 10.14 6.38
N GLY A 79 16.70 8.82 6.25
CA GLY A 79 16.47 8.11 5.01
C GLY A 79 15.00 8.26 4.58
N GLU A 80 14.08 8.04 5.52
CA GLU A 80 12.65 8.23 5.31
C GLU A 80 12.33 9.68 4.93
N ARG A 81 12.92 10.65 5.63
CA ARG A 81 12.77 12.07 5.26
C ARG A 81 13.27 12.36 3.85
N ALA A 82 14.41 11.76 3.45
CA ALA A 82 14.99 11.93 2.14
C ALA A 82 14.23 11.20 1.03
N SER A 83 13.38 10.22 1.37
CA SER A 83 12.52 9.50 0.41
C SER A 83 11.53 10.42 -0.30
N GLY A 84 11.11 11.50 0.37
CA GLY A 84 10.26 12.54 -0.19
C GLY A 84 8.76 12.31 -0.01
N TYR A 85 8.32 11.18 0.57
CA TYR A 85 6.89 10.92 0.81
C TYR A 85 6.27 11.83 1.87
N TYR A 86 7.04 12.39 2.79
CA TYR A 86 6.55 13.11 3.97
C TYR A 86 6.72 14.63 3.88
N ARG A 87 7.06 15.17 2.71
CA ARG A 87 7.31 16.61 2.52
C ARG A 87 6.05 17.45 2.64
N ASP A 88 4.97 16.97 2.02
CA ASP A 88 3.71 17.67 1.93
C ASP A 88 2.65 16.98 2.81
N PRO A 89 1.66 17.72 3.31
CA PRO A 89 0.51 17.12 3.97
C PRO A 89 -0.14 16.04 3.11
N TRP A 90 -0.65 14.98 3.74
CA TRP A 90 -1.38 13.93 3.04
C TRP A 90 -2.75 14.45 2.57
N ARG A 91 -3.08 14.19 1.32
CA ARG A 91 -4.36 14.57 0.72
C ARG A 91 -5.40 13.45 0.91
N TRP A 92 -5.79 13.22 2.17
CA TRP A 92 -6.64 12.09 2.56
C TRP A 92 -7.95 11.98 1.77
N ASP A 93 -8.58 13.14 1.47
CA ASP A 93 -9.83 13.17 0.69
C ASP A 93 -9.62 12.72 -0.76
N ASP A 94 -8.50 13.10 -1.36
CA ASP A 94 -8.15 12.67 -2.70
C ASP A 94 -7.82 11.17 -2.73
N ILE A 95 -7.04 10.69 -1.77
CA ILE A 95 -6.71 9.26 -1.63
C ILE A 95 -7.99 8.43 -1.53
N ARG A 96 -8.98 8.87 -0.74
CA ARG A 96 -10.27 8.17 -0.61
C ARG A 96 -11.08 8.21 -1.90
N ARG A 97 -11.12 9.38 -2.58
CA ARG A 97 -11.94 9.60 -3.78
C ARG A 97 -11.43 8.83 -4.99
N ASN A 98 -10.12 8.62 -5.04
CA ASN A 98 -9.44 8.03 -6.19
C ASN A 98 -9.36 6.50 -6.16
N GLN A 99 -10.02 5.84 -5.21
CA GLN A 99 -10.06 4.37 -5.16
C GLN A 99 -11.38 3.88 -4.54
N GLN A 100 -11.81 2.69 -4.94
CA GLN A 100 -13.08 2.12 -4.48
C GLN A 100 -12.96 1.49 -3.09
N TRP A 101 -11.77 0.98 -2.74
CA TRP A 101 -11.54 0.31 -1.47
C TRP A 101 -10.06 0.37 -1.07
N ILE A 102 -9.84 0.32 0.23
CA ILE A 102 -8.50 0.33 0.84
C ILE A 102 -8.46 -0.75 1.91
N GLY A 103 -7.40 -1.56 1.91
CA GLY A 103 -7.08 -2.50 2.99
C GLY A 103 -5.77 -2.11 3.65
N ILE A 104 -5.74 -2.10 4.98
CA ILE A 104 -4.53 -1.84 5.76
C ILE A 104 -4.25 -3.05 6.64
N PHE A 105 -3.03 -3.56 6.58
CA PHE A 105 -2.52 -4.63 7.43
C PHE A 105 -1.31 -4.13 8.20
N HIS A 106 -1.38 -4.23 9.52
CA HIS A 106 -0.29 -3.82 10.39
C HIS A 106 -0.15 -4.78 11.57
N SER A 107 1.02 -4.84 12.21
CA SER A 107 1.23 -5.63 13.42
C SER A 107 1.69 -4.75 14.57
N SER A 108 1.10 -4.95 15.75
CA SER A 108 1.43 -4.15 16.93
C SER A 108 2.84 -4.43 17.47
N ASP A 109 3.45 -5.54 17.07
CA ASP A 109 4.83 -5.91 17.38
C ASP A 109 5.83 -5.53 16.26
N ASP A 110 5.43 -4.68 15.30
CA ASP A 110 6.31 -4.20 14.25
C ASP A 110 7.47 -3.39 14.86
N PRO A 111 8.73 -3.86 14.70
CA PRO A 111 9.89 -3.20 15.32
C PRO A 111 10.34 -1.94 14.59
N LEU A 112 9.84 -1.68 13.38
CA LEU A 112 10.26 -0.57 12.53
C LEU A 112 9.22 0.55 12.51
N ILE A 113 7.94 0.21 12.43
CA ILE A 113 6.85 1.19 12.30
C ILE A 113 5.88 1.00 13.46
N PRO A 114 5.80 1.98 14.38
CA PRO A 114 4.84 1.94 15.48
C PRO A 114 3.41 1.79 14.99
N VAL A 115 2.60 0.94 15.63
CA VAL A 115 1.20 0.70 15.27
C VAL A 115 0.34 1.98 15.24
N ALA A 116 0.73 3.00 15.99
CA ALA A 116 0.09 4.30 15.99
C ALA A 116 0.08 4.98 14.62
N GLU A 117 1.12 4.75 13.80
CA GLU A 117 1.21 5.26 12.44
C GLU A 117 0.08 4.71 11.55
N ALA A 118 -0.08 3.39 11.53
CA ALA A 118 -1.12 2.73 10.75
C ALA A 118 -2.54 3.07 11.26
N ARG A 119 -2.72 3.17 12.57
CA ARG A 119 -3.99 3.60 13.17
C ARG A 119 -4.33 5.03 12.77
N HIS A 120 -3.34 5.93 12.72
CA HIS A 120 -3.53 7.29 12.22
C HIS A 120 -3.98 7.29 10.76
N VAL A 121 -3.28 6.57 9.88
CA VAL A 121 -3.67 6.43 8.47
C VAL A 121 -5.10 5.89 8.36
N ALA A 122 -5.42 4.83 9.10
CA ALA A 122 -6.75 4.21 9.07
C ALA A 122 -7.85 5.18 9.54
N SER A 123 -7.59 6.06 10.51
CA SER A 123 -8.56 7.05 10.99
C SER A 123 -8.92 8.11 9.97
N HIS A 124 -8.07 8.34 8.97
CA HIS A 124 -8.28 9.32 7.89
C HIS A 124 -8.86 8.70 6.61
N LEU A 125 -8.88 7.37 6.51
CA LEU A 125 -9.33 6.66 5.30
C LEU A 125 -10.57 5.80 5.62
N ALA A 126 -11.48 5.73 4.67
CA ALA A 126 -12.58 4.76 4.71
C ALA A 126 -12.02 3.38 4.30
N CYS A 127 -11.38 2.67 5.21
CA CYS A 127 -10.64 1.44 4.91
C CYS A 127 -11.07 0.25 5.77
N SER A 128 -10.70 -0.95 5.32
CA SER A 128 -10.69 -2.15 6.16
C SER A 128 -9.34 -2.25 6.85
N TYR A 129 -9.31 -2.18 8.19
CA TYR A 129 -8.09 -2.23 8.97
C TYR A 129 -7.95 -3.57 9.69
N TYR A 130 -6.80 -4.21 9.54
CA TYR A 130 -6.46 -5.50 10.14
C TYR A 130 -5.20 -5.35 10.99
N GLU A 131 -5.34 -5.48 12.29
CA GLU A 131 -4.24 -5.41 13.23
C GLU A 131 -3.86 -6.81 13.71
N HIS A 132 -2.60 -7.16 13.55
CA HIS A 132 -1.97 -8.39 14.03
C HIS A 132 -1.12 -8.09 15.27
N THR A 133 -0.69 -9.12 15.98
CA THR A 133 0.13 -8.98 17.20
C THR A 133 1.42 -9.79 17.15
N ASP A 134 1.67 -10.51 16.04
CA ASP A 134 2.73 -11.50 15.92
C ASP A 134 3.35 -11.57 14.51
N ARG A 135 3.19 -10.52 13.72
CA ARG A 135 3.64 -10.48 12.31
C ARG A 135 4.89 -9.64 12.09
N GLY A 136 5.35 -8.90 13.10
CA GLY A 136 6.45 -7.97 12.98
C GLY A 136 6.24 -7.00 11.80
N HIS A 137 7.29 -6.77 11.02
CA HIS A 137 7.22 -5.94 9.81
C HIS A 137 6.81 -6.73 8.54
N PHE A 138 6.18 -7.88 8.67
CA PHE A 138 5.73 -8.76 7.57
C PHE A 138 6.86 -9.20 6.60
N THR A 139 8.10 -9.25 7.07
CA THR A 139 9.26 -9.61 6.23
C THR A 139 9.51 -11.11 6.15
N ASP A 140 9.04 -11.88 7.13
CA ASP A 140 9.40 -13.29 7.30
C ASP A 140 8.43 -14.28 6.64
N ARG A 141 7.41 -13.80 5.91
CA ARG A 141 6.34 -14.66 5.40
C ARG A 141 6.22 -14.59 3.88
N ALA A 142 6.49 -15.72 3.24
CA ALA A 142 6.29 -15.90 1.81
C ALA A 142 4.80 -15.96 1.41
N ALA A 143 3.89 -16.29 2.32
CA ALA A 143 2.45 -16.39 2.09
C ALA A 143 1.67 -15.40 2.95
N PHE A 144 0.68 -14.75 2.34
CA PHE A 144 -0.21 -13.82 3.04
C PHE A 144 -1.68 -14.08 2.63
N PRO A 145 -2.25 -15.21 3.10
CA PRO A 145 -3.59 -15.65 2.67
C PRO A 145 -4.69 -14.64 3.04
N GLU A 146 -4.57 -13.94 4.15
CA GLU A 146 -5.56 -12.94 4.59
C GLU A 146 -5.65 -11.75 3.62
N LEU A 147 -4.50 -11.31 3.08
CA LEU A 147 -4.43 -10.28 2.06
C LEU A 147 -5.11 -10.77 0.77
N VAL A 148 -4.79 -11.97 0.31
CA VAL A 148 -5.39 -12.55 -0.90
C VAL A 148 -6.91 -12.69 -0.75
N GLN A 149 -7.37 -13.15 0.41
CA GLN A 149 -8.82 -13.23 0.71
C GLN A 149 -9.49 -11.86 0.74
N PHE A 150 -8.79 -10.84 1.26
CA PHE A 150 -9.30 -9.47 1.23
C PHE A 150 -9.49 -9.01 -0.21
N VAL A 151 -8.46 -9.11 -1.06
CA VAL A 151 -8.54 -8.75 -2.48
C VAL A 151 -9.67 -9.50 -3.18
N ARG A 152 -9.78 -10.82 -3.00
CA ARG A 152 -10.88 -11.63 -3.55
C ARG A 152 -12.25 -11.06 -3.19
N ARG A 153 -12.47 -10.72 -1.91
CA ARG A 153 -13.75 -10.16 -1.46
C ARG A 153 -14.05 -8.80 -2.09
N GLN A 154 -13.02 -7.97 -2.30
CA GLN A 154 -13.22 -6.66 -2.93
C GLN A 154 -13.54 -6.80 -4.42
N LEU A 155 -12.83 -7.66 -5.15
CA LEU A 155 -13.10 -7.92 -6.57
C LEU A 155 -14.53 -8.42 -6.79
N ALA A 156 -15.02 -9.31 -5.92
CA ALA A 156 -16.41 -9.82 -6.02
C ALA A 156 -17.51 -8.74 -5.81
N ARG A 157 -17.15 -7.55 -5.34
CA ARG A 157 -18.07 -6.41 -5.13
C ARG A 157 -18.05 -5.40 -6.27
N VAL A 158 -17.07 -5.51 -7.17
CA VAL A 158 -16.95 -4.62 -8.33
C VAL A 158 -17.97 -5.07 -9.39
N PRO A 159 -18.96 -4.26 -9.77
CA PRO A 159 -19.92 -4.62 -10.80
C PRO A 159 -19.22 -4.82 -12.15
N GLY A 160 -19.35 -5.99 -12.75
CA GLY A 160 -18.89 -6.25 -14.13
C GLY A 160 -17.43 -6.73 -14.26
N SER A 161 -16.83 -7.27 -13.20
CA SER A 161 -15.57 -8.04 -13.31
C SER A 161 -15.82 -9.50 -13.71
#